data_c4a881310df05097f8949c28a624478b
#
_entry.id   c4a881310df05097f8949c28a624478b
#
_cell.length_a   1.000
_cell.length_b   1.000
_cell.length_c   1.000
_cell.angle_alpha   90.00
_cell.angle_beta   90.00
_cell.angle_gamma   90.00
#
_symmetry.space_group_name_H-M   'P 1'
#
loop_
_entity.id
_entity.type
_entity.pdbx_description
1 polymer ?
#
loop_
_entity_poly.entity_id
_entity_poly.type
_entity_poly.pdbx_seq_one_letter_code
_entity_poly.pdbx_strand_id
1 'polypeptide(L)'
;MPIIFKIFIFFHISLYGIGSQFLILPFSSKELSIGSHPTLFEHDPVNPSLYYAIEDRPSISFNQGTWFENVGLTQAGYNFEKNNVITHFGFKYSGITDLEFRNDSPSDSPLSYFSSFGLSFDAGKAIIRNNQRYGISISYVHFGIFTYESKGLGFNFGYSRDLLNKIKVGAVIQNVGKMSKLRTDKILLPQRVLVGCSREFKINQIKNSVYTSIEKKSLIQSAKIHIGNHFNWNRINLYSGISSSKDVLESSIGFGLFLSRFEVVYGLRFGSQNIGIPQIISIRFLMS
;
A
#
# COMPACT_ATOMS: atom_id res chain seq x y z
N MET A 1 14.97 38.22 -10.07
CA MET A 1 15.56 36.98 -10.60
C MET A 1 15.11 35.84 -9.70
N PRO A 2 14.28 34.93 -10.13
CA PRO A 2 13.90 33.78 -9.32
C PRO A 2 14.95 32.67 -9.47
N ILE A 3 15.50 32.24 -8.36
CA ILE A 3 16.40 31.10 -8.29
C ILE A 3 15.57 29.82 -8.47
N ILE A 4 15.69 29.22 -9.64
CA ILE A 4 15.11 27.91 -9.95
C ILE A 4 16.04 26.87 -9.30
N PHE A 5 15.57 26.28 -8.21
CA PHE A 5 16.23 25.13 -7.59
C PHE A 5 16.06 23.92 -8.53
N LYS A 6 17.09 23.59 -9.30
CA LYS A 6 17.18 22.34 -10.05
C LYS A 6 17.51 21.22 -9.07
N ILE A 7 16.49 20.53 -8.58
CA ILE A 7 16.70 19.25 -7.86
C ILE A 7 17.02 18.19 -8.91
N PHE A 8 18.30 17.92 -9.13
CA PHE A 8 18.77 16.76 -9.87
C PHE A 8 18.68 15.53 -8.96
N ILE A 9 17.62 14.74 -9.11
CA ILE A 9 17.54 13.43 -8.48
C ILE A 9 18.32 12.45 -9.36
N PHE A 10 19.54 12.12 -8.96
CA PHE A 10 20.30 11.04 -9.58
C PHE A 10 19.70 9.70 -9.15
N PHE A 11 18.89 9.09 -10.01
CA PHE A 11 18.47 7.71 -9.87
C PHE A 11 19.58 6.79 -10.39
N HIS A 12 20.35 6.21 -9.48
CA HIS A 12 21.21 5.07 -9.82
C HIS A 12 20.32 3.84 -9.99
N ILE A 13 20.22 3.33 -11.22
CA ILE A 13 19.52 2.08 -11.54
C ILE A 13 20.42 0.94 -11.10
N SER A 14 20.13 0.37 -9.95
CA SER A 14 20.71 -0.92 -9.54
C SER A 14 19.64 -1.97 -9.74
N LEU A 15 19.80 -2.81 -10.75
CA LEU A 15 19.06 -4.06 -10.90
C LEU A 15 19.42 -4.94 -9.70
N TYR A 16 18.42 -5.35 -8.90
CA TYR A 16 18.43 -6.48 -7.95
C TYR A 16 17.61 -6.18 -6.68
N GLY A 17 16.48 -6.85 -6.52
CA GLY A 17 15.70 -6.72 -5.31
C GLY A 17 14.36 -7.43 -5.35
N ILE A 18 14.37 -8.74 -5.60
CA ILE A 18 13.11 -9.53 -5.67
C ILE A 18 12.48 -9.67 -4.28
N GLY A 19 13.27 -9.73 -3.20
CA GLY A 19 12.80 -10.11 -1.87
C GLY A 19 11.97 -9.08 -1.10
N SER A 20 12.18 -7.81 -1.29
CA SER A 20 11.48 -6.74 -0.55
C SER A 20 10.23 -6.20 -1.26
N GLN A 21 9.88 -6.74 -2.42
CA GLN A 21 8.73 -6.27 -3.24
C GLN A 21 7.39 -6.38 -2.53
N PHE A 22 7.25 -7.24 -1.52
CA PHE A 22 6.03 -7.35 -0.73
C PHE A 22 5.61 -6.00 -0.11
N LEU A 23 6.55 -5.10 0.21
CA LEU A 23 6.26 -3.79 0.80
C LEU A 23 5.40 -2.88 -0.08
N ILE A 24 5.33 -3.15 -1.38
CA ILE A 24 4.56 -2.35 -2.34
C ILE A 24 3.31 -3.06 -2.87
N LEU A 25 2.99 -4.23 -2.33
CA LEU A 25 1.71 -4.89 -2.61
C LEU A 25 0.57 -4.14 -1.90
N PRO A 26 -0.66 -4.16 -2.45
CA PRO A 26 -1.83 -3.72 -1.71
C PRO A 26 -2.12 -4.73 -0.60
N PHE A 27 -2.24 -4.26 0.63
CA PHE A 27 -2.55 -5.10 1.77
C PHE A 27 -3.98 -4.91 2.29
N SER A 28 -4.69 -3.88 1.86
CA SER A 28 -6.09 -3.71 2.19
C SER A 28 -7.00 -3.87 0.98
N SER A 29 -8.25 -4.28 1.23
CA SER A 29 -9.26 -4.41 0.18
C SER A 29 -9.55 -3.07 -0.50
N LYS A 30 -9.50 -1.97 0.25
CA LYS A 30 -9.69 -0.62 -0.30
C LYS A 30 -8.55 -0.22 -1.24
N GLU A 31 -7.31 -0.44 -0.80
CA GLU A 31 -6.12 -0.19 -1.63
C GLU A 31 -6.17 -1.02 -2.92
N LEU A 32 -6.54 -2.31 -2.80
CA LEU A 32 -6.68 -3.20 -3.95
C LEU A 32 -7.76 -2.71 -4.92
N SER A 33 -8.92 -2.28 -4.39
CA SER A 33 -10.13 -2.00 -5.17
C SER A 33 -10.12 -0.65 -5.87
N ILE A 34 -9.31 0.32 -5.41
CA ILE A 34 -9.22 1.68 -5.99
C ILE A 34 -8.04 1.78 -6.97
N GLY A 35 -7.71 0.73 -7.69
CA GLY A 35 -6.65 0.74 -8.69
C GLY A 35 -5.25 0.68 -8.10
N SER A 36 -5.10 0.25 -6.85
CA SER A 36 -3.85 0.21 -6.09
C SER A 36 -3.16 1.56 -5.93
N HIS A 37 -3.08 2.01 -4.69
CA HIS A 37 -2.33 3.16 -4.21
C HIS A 37 -2.80 4.55 -4.63
N PRO A 38 -4.05 4.92 -4.41
CA PRO A 38 -4.38 6.34 -4.44
C PRO A 38 -3.69 7.03 -3.25
N THR A 39 -2.87 8.01 -3.52
CA THR A 39 -2.13 8.80 -2.52
C THR A 39 -3.00 9.57 -1.54
N LEU A 40 -4.29 9.61 -1.77
CA LEU A 40 -5.22 10.51 -1.11
C LEU A 40 -6.42 9.79 -0.49
N PHE A 41 -6.37 8.48 -0.42
CA PHE A 41 -7.40 7.70 0.25
C PHE A 41 -7.10 7.58 1.73
N GLU A 42 -8.03 8.03 2.56
CA GLU A 42 -7.98 7.91 4.02
C GLU A 42 -8.37 6.49 4.45
N HIS A 43 -8.05 6.11 5.68
CA HIS A 43 -8.36 4.86 6.36
C HIS A 43 -7.36 3.71 6.24
N ASP A 44 -6.73 3.45 5.11
CA ASP A 44 -5.62 2.50 4.97
C ASP A 44 -4.60 3.10 4.03
N PRO A 45 -3.95 4.18 4.44
CA PRO A 45 -3.23 5.03 3.53
C PRO A 45 -1.86 4.45 3.17
N VAL A 46 -1.57 4.51 1.90
CA VAL A 46 -0.22 4.40 1.37
C VAL A 46 0.63 5.61 1.79
N ASN A 47 -0.02 6.76 1.94
CA ASN A 47 0.59 8.02 2.34
C ASN A 47 0.45 8.24 3.85
N PRO A 48 1.54 8.27 4.65
CA PRO A 48 1.45 8.43 6.10
C PRO A 48 0.82 9.76 6.55
N SER A 49 0.74 10.78 5.70
CA SER A 49 0.01 12.00 6.03
C SER A 49 -1.50 11.81 6.15
N LEU A 50 -2.02 10.70 5.67
CA LEU A 50 -3.43 10.36 5.64
C LEU A 50 -3.83 9.34 6.73
N TYR A 51 -2.96 9.02 7.67
CA TYR A 51 -3.38 8.31 8.87
C TYR A 51 -4.59 9.00 9.48
N TYR A 52 -5.58 8.22 9.89
CA TYR A 52 -6.88 8.76 10.25
C TYR A 52 -7.48 8.04 11.45
N ALA A 53 -7.98 8.79 12.39
CA ALA A 53 -8.85 8.33 13.45
C ALA A 53 -10.29 8.78 13.14
N ILE A 54 -11.25 7.87 13.22
CA ILE A 54 -12.66 8.18 12.95
C ILE A 54 -13.28 8.75 14.20
N GLU A 55 -13.79 10.00 14.12
CA GLU A 55 -14.44 10.68 15.25
C GLU A 55 -13.56 10.65 16.52
N ASP A 56 -12.25 10.83 16.36
CA ASP A 56 -11.23 10.81 17.43
C ASP A 56 -11.16 9.46 18.19
N ARG A 57 -11.82 8.42 17.67
CA ARG A 57 -11.82 7.10 18.28
C ARG A 57 -10.66 6.25 17.75
N PRO A 58 -9.99 5.49 18.63
CA PRO A 58 -9.03 4.50 18.20
C PRO A 58 -9.67 3.45 17.30
N SER A 59 -8.93 2.97 16.32
CA SER A 59 -9.40 1.93 15.40
C SER A 59 -8.37 0.82 15.22
N ILE A 60 -8.87 -0.41 15.14
CA ILE A 60 -8.08 -1.58 14.76
C ILE A 60 -8.56 -2.03 13.40
N SER A 61 -7.63 -2.31 12.50
CA SER A 61 -7.90 -2.92 11.20
C SER A 61 -7.18 -4.26 11.07
N PHE A 62 -7.85 -5.20 10.41
CA PHE A 62 -7.30 -6.48 10.04
C PHE A 62 -7.64 -6.77 8.59
N ASN A 63 -6.65 -7.14 7.81
CA ASN A 63 -6.78 -7.43 6.40
C ASN A 63 -6.14 -8.78 6.11
N GLN A 64 -6.82 -9.61 5.33
CA GLN A 64 -6.31 -10.90 4.90
C GLN A 64 -6.72 -11.17 3.46
N GLY A 65 -5.81 -11.76 2.69
CA GLY A 65 -6.09 -12.08 1.30
C GLY A 65 -5.00 -12.91 0.64
N THR A 66 -5.16 -13.04 -0.66
CA THR A 66 -4.21 -13.73 -1.53
C THR A 66 -3.77 -12.82 -2.65
N TRP A 67 -2.49 -12.89 -2.97
CA TRP A 67 -1.88 -12.23 -4.11
C TRP A 67 -1.36 -13.32 -5.06
N PHE A 68 -1.88 -13.33 -6.29
CA PHE A 68 -1.61 -14.39 -7.25
C PHE A 68 -1.53 -15.78 -6.60
N GLU A 69 -2.40 -16.65 -6.95
CA GLU A 69 -2.59 -18.05 -6.53
C GLU A 69 -2.26 -18.40 -5.08
N ASN A 70 -0.99 -18.26 -4.63
CA ASN A 70 -0.54 -18.85 -3.36
C ASN A 70 0.15 -17.88 -2.40
N VAL A 71 0.34 -16.61 -2.75
CA VAL A 71 0.98 -15.66 -1.85
C VAL A 71 -0.05 -15.13 -0.85
N GLY A 72 0.05 -15.58 0.39
CA GLY A 72 -0.79 -15.07 1.49
C GLY A 72 -0.41 -13.64 1.87
N LEU A 73 -1.40 -12.80 2.13
CA LEU A 73 -1.25 -11.44 2.65
C LEU A 73 -2.00 -11.29 3.96
N THR A 74 -1.35 -10.75 4.97
CA THR A 74 -1.96 -10.41 6.26
C THR A 74 -1.46 -9.04 6.69
N GLN A 75 -2.37 -8.17 7.13
CA GLN A 75 -2.04 -6.88 7.73
C GLN A 75 -2.90 -6.62 8.96
N ALA A 76 -2.30 -6.06 9.99
CA ALA A 76 -2.99 -5.48 11.12
C ALA A 76 -2.55 -4.02 11.29
N GLY A 77 -3.46 -3.16 11.73
CA GLY A 77 -3.18 -1.75 11.97
C GLY A 77 -3.93 -1.23 13.18
N TYR A 78 -3.31 -0.30 13.90
CA TYR A 78 -3.89 0.43 15.02
C TYR A 78 -3.64 1.91 14.84
N ASN A 79 -4.70 2.71 14.87
CA ASN A 79 -4.65 4.16 14.76
C ASN A 79 -5.34 4.80 15.96
N PHE A 80 -4.74 5.85 16.49
CA PHE A 80 -5.36 6.71 17.49
C PHE A 80 -4.91 8.15 17.33
N GLU A 81 -5.77 9.09 17.75
CA GLU A 81 -5.50 10.51 17.72
C GLU A 81 -5.34 11.06 19.13
N LYS A 82 -4.38 11.95 19.30
CA LYS A 82 -4.19 12.76 20.50
C LYS A 82 -3.60 14.11 20.13
N ASN A 83 -4.28 15.20 20.52
CA ASN A 83 -3.81 16.59 20.29
C ASN A 83 -3.49 16.88 18.81
N ASN A 84 -4.38 16.52 17.88
CA ASN A 84 -4.21 16.68 16.42
C ASN A 84 -3.00 15.92 15.83
N VAL A 85 -2.47 14.96 16.57
CA VAL A 85 -1.44 14.04 16.11
C VAL A 85 -2.02 12.65 16.05
N ILE A 86 -2.05 12.08 14.86
CA ILE A 86 -2.49 10.72 14.66
C ILE A 86 -1.27 9.82 14.71
N THR A 87 -1.33 8.78 15.53
CA THR A 87 -0.29 7.78 15.68
C THR A 87 -0.78 6.47 15.06
N HIS A 88 0.08 5.83 14.31
CA HIS A 88 -0.17 4.56 13.63
C HIS A 88 0.85 3.51 14.04
N PHE A 89 0.37 2.29 14.28
CA PHE A 89 1.16 1.07 14.35
C PHE A 89 0.63 0.07 13.36
N GLY A 90 1.51 -0.57 12.60
CA GLY A 90 1.16 -1.51 11.56
C GLY A 90 2.02 -2.77 11.60
N PHE A 91 1.43 -3.85 11.13
CA PHE A 91 2.09 -5.12 10.88
C PHE A 91 1.68 -5.61 9.51
N LYS A 92 2.62 -6.10 8.71
CA LYS A 92 2.38 -6.71 7.40
C LYS A 92 3.15 -8.01 7.29
N TYR A 93 2.50 -9.02 6.78
CA TYR A 93 3.11 -10.31 6.46
C TYR A 93 2.67 -10.72 5.05
N SER A 94 3.62 -11.18 4.26
CA SER A 94 3.38 -11.81 2.97
C SER A 94 4.21 -13.08 2.90
N GLY A 95 3.62 -14.19 2.49
CA GLY A 95 4.34 -15.45 2.46
C GLY A 95 3.79 -16.43 1.42
N ILE A 96 4.68 -17.29 0.96
CA ILE A 96 4.38 -18.45 0.16
C ILE A 96 5.09 -19.66 0.76
N THR A 97 4.37 -20.75 0.91
CA THR A 97 4.87 -22.04 1.42
C THR A 97 4.94 -23.06 0.30
N ASP A 98 5.49 -24.20 0.62
CA ASP A 98 5.52 -25.38 -0.27
C ASP A 98 6.21 -25.16 -1.63
N LEU A 99 7.21 -24.25 -1.64
CA LEU A 99 8.09 -24.08 -2.78
C LEU A 99 8.98 -25.32 -2.91
N GLU A 100 9.00 -25.94 -4.08
CA GLU A 100 9.76 -27.16 -4.31
C GLU A 100 11.25 -26.83 -4.52
N PHE A 101 12.10 -27.48 -3.75
CA PHE A 101 13.53 -27.50 -4.00
C PHE A 101 13.87 -28.73 -4.84
N ARG A 102 14.31 -28.49 -6.08
CA ARG A 102 14.70 -29.50 -7.04
C ARG A 102 16.16 -29.29 -7.47
N ASN A 103 16.85 -30.36 -7.78
CA ASN A 103 18.15 -30.31 -8.44
C ASN A 103 18.01 -30.42 -9.97
N ASP A 104 19.12 -30.37 -10.68
CA ASP A 104 19.16 -30.46 -12.15
C ASP A 104 18.87 -31.87 -12.69
N SER A 105 18.71 -32.86 -11.82
CA SER A 105 18.36 -34.22 -12.21
C SER A 105 16.84 -34.39 -12.28
N PRO A 106 16.30 -34.98 -13.37
CA PRO A 106 14.89 -35.29 -13.47
C PRO A 106 14.44 -36.22 -12.33
N SER A 107 13.44 -35.79 -11.56
CA SER A 107 12.86 -36.54 -10.46
C SER A 107 11.38 -36.23 -10.32
N ASP A 108 10.55 -37.24 -10.09
CA ASP A 108 9.12 -37.09 -9.92
C ASP A 108 8.77 -36.42 -8.56
N SER A 109 9.67 -36.49 -7.57
CA SER A 109 9.49 -35.86 -6.27
C SER A 109 10.56 -34.81 -6.02
N PRO A 110 10.20 -33.67 -5.33
CA PRO A 110 11.17 -32.67 -4.94
C PRO A 110 12.08 -33.19 -3.82
N LEU A 111 13.29 -32.64 -3.74
CA LEU A 111 14.25 -32.98 -2.67
C LEU A 111 13.78 -32.50 -1.29
N SER A 112 13.14 -31.35 -1.24
CA SER A 112 12.57 -30.75 -0.03
C SER A 112 11.60 -29.63 -0.42
N TYR A 113 10.86 -29.13 0.58
CA TYR A 113 10.02 -27.94 0.45
C TYR A 113 10.61 -26.79 1.29
N PHE A 114 10.41 -25.57 0.85
CA PHE A 114 10.81 -24.37 1.57
C PHE A 114 9.76 -23.27 1.47
N SER A 115 9.92 -22.22 2.26
CA SER A 115 9.05 -21.05 2.24
C SER A 115 9.82 -19.78 1.95
N SER A 116 9.10 -18.77 1.46
CA SER A 116 9.58 -17.39 1.36
C SER A 116 8.58 -16.47 2.05
N PHE A 117 9.08 -15.53 2.84
CA PHE A 117 8.23 -14.59 3.56
C PHE A 117 8.83 -13.19 3.61
N GLY A 118 7.94 -12.21 3.71
CA GLY A 118 8.27 -10.82 4.03
C GLY A 118 7.39 -10.36 5.19
N LEU A 119 8.00 -9.68 6.15
CA LEU A 119 7.36 -9.16 7.33
C LEU A 119 7.79 -7.70 7.55
N SER A 120 6.86 -6.82 7.91
CA SER A 120 7.20 -5.49 8.38
C SER A 120 6.40 -5.09 9.62
N PHE A 121 7.06 -4.31 10.48
CA PHE A 121 6.43 -3.58 11.58
C PHE A 121 6.59 -2.09 11.29
N ASP A 122 5.48 -1.36 11.31
CA ASP A 122 5.44 0.05 10.96
C ASP A 122 5.01 0.88 12.18
N ALA A 123 5.68 1.99 12.41
CA ALA A 123 5.25 3.00 13.35
C ALA A 123 5.29 4.38 12.68
N GLY A 124 4.23 5.16 12.83
CA GLY A 124 4.12 6.44 12.13
C GLY A 124 3.31 7.49 12.87
N LYS A 125 3.49 8.73 12.44
CA LYS A 125 2.71 9.87 12.92
C LYS A 125 2.28 10.76 11.77
N ALA A 126 1.08 11.32 11.88
CA ALA A 126 0.58 12.38 11.02
C ALA A 126 0.21 13.59 11.86
N ILE A 127 0.55 14.78 11.37
CA ILE A 127 0.24 16.06 12.01
C ILE A 127 -0.65 16.84 11.07
N ILE A 128 -1.77 17.32 11.58
CA ILE A 128 -2.71 18.17 10.86
C ILE A 128 -2.48 19.62 11.28
N ARG A 129 -2.19 20.49 10.31
CA ARG A 129 -2.02 21.92 10.55
C ARG A 129 -2.68 22.73 9.44
N ASN A 130 -3.72 23.45 9.78
CA ASN A 130 -4.58 24.13 8.80
C ASN A 130 -5.10 23.10 7.78
N ASN A 131 -5.02 23.41 6.49
CA ASN A 131 -5.46 22.49 5.41
C ASN A 131 -4.33 21.59 4.91
N GLN A 132 -3.29 21.36 5.70
CA GLN A 132 -2.12 20.58 5.33
C GLN A 132 -1.91 19.45 6.33
N ARG A 133 -1.45 18.31 5.83
CA ARG A 133 -1.09 17.15 6.64
C ARG A 133 0.31 16.68 6.27
N TYR A 134 1.11 16.41 7.27
CA TYR A 134 2.45 15.89 7.16
C TYR A 134 2.52 14.56 7.88
N GLY A 135 3.11 13.56 7.26
CA GLY A 135 3.23 12.24 7.85
C GLY A 135 4.63 11.66 7.66
N ILE A 136 5.06 10.91 8.66
CA ILE A 136 6.29 10.14 8.64
C ILE A 136 6.00 8.76 9.23
N SER A 137 6.63 7.73 8.67
CA SER A 137 6.67 6.42 9.30
C SER A 137 8.03 5.76 9.13
N ILE A 138 8.35 4.88 10.07
CA ILE A 138 9.49 3.98 10.04
C ILE A 138 8.96 2.54 9.98
N SER A 139 9.60 1.73 9.16
CA SER A 139 9.28 0.32 8.98
C SER A 139 10.51 -0.52 9.29
N TYR A 140 10.40 -1.44 10.24
CA TYR A 140 11.35 -2.54 10.35
C TYR A 140 10.91 -3.62 9.36
N VAL A 141 11.83 -4.11 8.55
CA VAL A 141 11.57 -5.06 7.47
C VAL A 141 12.41 -6.30 7.68
N HIS A 142 11.79 -7.46 7.59
CA HIS A 142 12.44 -8.76 7.65
C HIS A 142 11.96 -9.61 6.47
N PHE A 143 12.88 -10.09 5.67
CA PHE A 143 12.63 -10.96 4.52
C PHE A 143 13.43 -12.25 4.69
N GLY A 144 12.79 -13.38 4.40
CA GLY A 144 13.43 -14.68 4.45
C GLY A 144 13.06 -15.55 3.23
N ILE A 145 14.01 -16.32 2.77
CA ILE A 145 13.82 -17.35 1.75
C ILE A 145 14.76 -18.52 2.03
N PHE A 146 14.22 -19.72 2.09
CA PHE A 146 14.97 -20.93 2.45
C PHE A 146 15.64 -20.73 3.83
N THR A 147 16.96 -20.75 3.91
CA THR A 147 17.76 -20.53 5.14
C THR A 147 18.36 -19.13 5.21
N TYR A 148 18.09 -18.27 4.25
CA TYR A 148 18.68 -16.94 4.18
C TYR A 148 17.70 -15.87 4.64
N GLU A 149 18.20 -14.90 5.40
CA GLU A 149 17.41 -13.78 5.91
C GLU A 149 18.09 -12.43 5.63
N SER A 150 17.29 -11.41 5.46
CA SER A 150 17.71 -10.01 5.36
C SER A 150 16.79 -9.13 6.20
N LYS A 151 17.38 -8.20 6.95
CA LYS A 151 16.66 -7.27 7.84
C LYS A 151 17.06 -5.84 7.52
N GLY A 152 16.13 -4.92 7.71
CA GLY A 152 16.41 -3.52 7.40
C GLY A 152 15.41 -2.54 7.99
N LEU A 153 15.67 -1.27 7.69
CA LEU A 153 14.82 -0.15 8.08
C LEU A 153 14.46 0.68 6.85
N GLY A 154 13.19 1.02 6.74
CA GLY A 154 12.65 1.91 5.72
C GLY A 154 11.94 3.11 6.34
N PHE A 155 11.96 4.24 5.66
CA PHE A 155 11.26 5.46 6.04
C PHE A 155 10.29 5.85 4.94
N ASN A 156 9.12 6.36 5.35
CA ASN A 156 8.14 6.89 4.44
C ASN A 156 7.80 8.32 4.85
N PHE A 157 7.66 9.20 3.86
CA PHE A 157 7.34 10.62 4.05
C PHE A 157 6.14 10.98 3.21
N GLY A 158 5.13 11.57 3.82
CA GLY A 158 3.89 11.92 3.19
C GLY A 158 3.50 13.37 3.39
N TYR A 159 2.88 13.92 2.37
CA TYR A 159 2.27 15.24 2.37
C TYR A 159 0.90 15.17 1.72
N SER A 160 -0.06 15.90 2.26
CA SER A 160 -1.34 16.17 1.60
C SER A 160 -1.87 17.54 1.96
N ARG A 161 -2.69 18.11 1.07
CA ARG A 161 -3.31 19.41 1.24
C ARG A 161 -4.71 19.42 0.67
N ASP A 162 -5.65 19.94 1.47
CA ASP A 162 -6.99 20.24 1.03
C ASP A 162 -7.01 21.60 0.34
N LEU A 163 -7.48 21.64 -0.90
CA LEU A 163 -7.64 22.84 -1.71
C LEU A 163 -9.12 23.25 -1.77
N LEU A 164 -9.40 24.37 -2.42
CA LEU A 164 -10.78 24.81 -2.69
C LEU A 164 -11.54 23.76 -3.52
N ASN A 165 -12.87 23.82 -3.48
CA ASN A 165 -13.77 22.97 -4.28
C ASN A 165 -13.63 21.47 -4.01
N LYS A 166 -13.29 21.09 -2.76
CA LYS A 166 -13.13 19.68 -2.34
C LYS A 166 -12.09 18.90 -3.16
N ILE A 167 -11.09 19.59 -3.64
CA ILE A 167 -9.93 19.00 -4.28
C ILE A 167 -8.87 18.78 -3.20
N LYS A 168 -8.28 17.59 -3.19
CA LYS A 168 -7.14 17.25 -2.34
C LYS A 168 -5.97 16.85 -3.24
N VAL A 169 -4.77 17.30 -2.87
CA VAL A 169 -3.52 16.90 -3.53
C VAL A 169 -2.60 16.25 -2.52
N GLY A 170 -1.76 15.34 -2.96
CA GLY A 170 -0.82 14.67 -2.09
C GLY A 170 0.35 14.05 -2.81
N ALA A 171 1.40 13.85 -2.03
CA ALA A 171 2.62 13.19 -2.47
C ALA A 171 3.16 12.29 -1.37
N VAL A 172 3.82 11.21 -1.76
CA VAL A 172 4.48 10.30 -0.84
C VAL A 172 5.77 9.77 -1.45
N ILE A 173 6.79 9.64 -0.61
CA ILE A 173 8.02 8.91 -0.89
C ILE A 173 8.09 7.76 0.10
N GLN A 174 8.26 6.54 -0.38
CA GLN A 174 8.24 5.34 0.46
C GLN A 174 9.48 4.49 0.32
N ASN A 175 9.73 3.71 1.38
CA ASN A 175 10.78 2.71 1.45
C ASN A 175 12.19 3.29 1.24
N VAL A 176 12.45 4.49 1.76
CA VAL A 176 13.79 5.10 1.77
C VAL A 176 14.58 4.48 2.90
N GLY A 177 15.59 3.65 2.58
CA GLY A 177 16.35 2.97 3.62
C GLY A 177 17.29 1.91 3.09
N LYS A 178 17.65 0.98 3.97
CA LYS A 178 18.64 -0.07 3.66
C LYS A 178 18.23 -1.39 4.30
N MET A 179 18.64 -2.49 3.66
CA MET A 179 18.57 -3.86 4.19
C MET A 179 19.96 -4.45 4.32
N SER A 180 20.12 -5.44 5.19
CA SER A 180 21.32 -6.26 5.25
C SER A 180 21.44 -7.10 3.98
N LYS A 181 22.60 -7.67 3.75
CA LYS A 181 22.80 -8.60 2.64
C LYS A 181 21.99 -9.88 2.89
N LEU A 182 21.42 -10.43 1.84
CA LEU A 182 20.91 -11.79 1.81
C LEU A 182 22.03 -12.68 1.27
N ARG A 183 22.69 -13.43 2.13
CA ARG A 183 23.95 -14.13 1.82
C ARG A 183 25.01 -13.13 1.32
N THR A 184 25.29 -13.07 0.02
CA THR A 184 26.24 -12.16 -0.63
C THR A 184 25.56 -10.96 -1.28
N ASP A 185 24.27 -11.09 -1.62
CA ASP A 185 23.57 -10.16 -2.47
C ASP A 185 22.96 -9.00 -1.68
N LYS A 186 23.09 -7.80 -2.22
CA LYS A 186 22.50 -6.59 -1.64
C LYS A 186 21.01 -6.53 -1.99
N ILE A 187 20.17 -6.63 -0.96
CA ILE A 187 18.72 -6.39 -1.12
C ILE A 187 18.47 -4.88 -1.06
N LEU A 188 17.72 -4.40 -2.04
CA LEU A 188 17.27 -3.01 -2.09
C LEU A 188 15.81 -2.92 -1.66
N LEU A 189 15.47 -1.91 -0.87
CA LEU A 189 14.09 -1.57 -0.60
C LEU A 189 13.42 -1.04 -1.89
N PRO A 190 12.15 -1.40 -2.16
CA PRO A 190 11.43 -0.96 -3.35
C PRO A 190 10.97 0.49 -3.18
N GLN A 191 11.90 1.42 -3.36
CA GLN A 191 11.57 2.84 -3.27
C GLN A 191 10.54 3.22 -4.33
N ARG A 192 9.54 4.00 -3.91
CA ARG A 192 8.53 4.56 -4.81
C ARG A 192 8.15 5.98 -4.45
N VAL A 193 7.79 6.74 -5.47
CA VAL A 193 7.23 8.09 -5.36
C VAL A 193 5.86 8.06 -6.01
N LEU A 194 4.87 8.58 -5.30
CA LEU A 194 3.53 8.78 -5.85
C LEU A 194 3.10 10.22 -5.64
N VAL A 195 2.43 10.76 -6.66
CA VAL A 195 1.79 12.07 -6.61
C VAL A 195 0.38 11.90 -7.13
N GLY A 196 -0.60 12.50 -6.47
CA GLY A 196 -1.98 12.35 -6.88
C GLY A 196 -2.86 13.52 -6.49
N CYS A 197 -4.06 13.52 -7.06
CA CYS A 197 -5.13 14.41 -6.68
C CYS A 197 -6.46 13.65 -6.59
N SER A 198 -7.38 14.19 -5.80
CA SER A 198 -8.73 13.68 -5.71
C SER A 198 -9.74 14.80 -5.68
N ARG A 199 -10.98 14.49 -6.06
CA ARG A 199 -12.11 15.42 -5.96
C ARG A 199 -13.33 14.68 -5.44
N GLU A 200 -13.97 15.26 -4.45
CA GLU A 200 -15.24 14.77 -3.90
C GLU A 200 -16.43 15.52 -4.54
N PHE A 201 -17.43 14.75 -4.94
CA PHE A 201 -18.72 15.22 -5.42
C PHE A 201 -19.80 14.73 -4.44
N LYS A 202 -20.68 15.62 -4.03
CA LYS A 202 -21.80 15.27 -3.15
C LYS A 202 -23.11 15.64 -3.85
N ILE A 203 -23.99 14.65 -4.03
CA ILE A 203 -25.34 14.80 -4.60
C ILE A 203 -26.29 14.15 -3.60
N ASN A 204 -27.09 14.97 -2.90
CA ASN A 204 -27.96 14.50 -1.81
C ASN A 204 -27.17 13.70 -0.75
N GLN A 205 -27.57 12.43 -0.55
CA GLN A 205 -26.94 11.52 0.41
C GLN A 205 -25.76 10.73 -0.17
N ILE A 206 -25.49 10.89 -1.46
CA ILE A 206 -24.42 10.18 -2.16
C ILE A 206 -23.16 11.03 -2.14
N LYS A 207 -22.06 10.42 -1.71
CA LYS A 207 -20.71 10.96 -1.86
C LYS A 207 -19.97 10.14 -2.89
N ASN A 208 -19.38 10.80 -3.86
CA ASN A 208 -18.54 10.15 -4.85
C ASN A 208 -17.18 10.84 -4.90
N SER A 209 -16.13 10.09 -4.75
CA SER A 209 -14.76 10.59 -4.78
C SER A 209 -13.98 9.93 -5.92
N VAL A 210 -13.38 10.75 -6.77
CA VAL A 210 -12.53 10.30 -7.86
C VAL A 210 -11.09 10.60 -7.49
N TYR A 211 -10.21 9.64 -7.70
CA TYR A 211 -8.79 9.69 -7.40
C TYR A 211 -7.97 9.47 -8.66
N THR A 212 -6.88 10.20 -8.81
CA THR A 212 -5.88 9.92 -9.82
C THR A 212 -4.49 10.10 -9.25
N SER A 213 -3.57 9.22 -9.61
CA SER A 213 -2.19 9.30 -9.18
C SER A 213 -1.23 8.73 -10.21
N ILE A 214 0.01 9.19 -10.13
CA ILE A 214 1.13 8.69 -10.91
C ILE A 214 2.15 8.12 -9.92
N GLU A 215 2.59 6.90 -10.20
CA GLU A 215 3.59 6.17 -9.44
C GLU A 215 4.86 5.96 -10.25
N LYS A 216 6.02 6.19 -9.63
CA LYS A 216 7.32 5.82 -10.14
C LYS A 216 8.04 4.95 -9.11
N LYS A 217 8.48 3.77 -9.52
CA LYS A 217 9.27 2.83 -8.71
C LYS A 217 10.72 2.88 -9.13
N SER A 218 11.64 2.71 -8.17
CA SER A 218 13.09 2.69 -8.46
C SER A 218 13.50 1.49 -9.30
N LEU A 219 12.79 0.38 -9.17
CA LEU A 219 13.10 -0.90 -9.82
C LEU A 219 12.42 -1.07 -11.20
N ILE A 220 11.51 -0.17 -11.57
CA ILE A 220 10.73 -0.24 -12.82
C ILE A 220 10.88 1.06 -13.58
N GLN A 221 11.27 0.98 -14.85
CA GLN A 221 11.48 2.16 -15.67
C GLN A 221 10.19 2.89 -16.02
N SER A 222 9.09 2.17 -16.26
CA SER A 222 7.82 2.77 -16.62
C SER A 222 7.11 3.40 -15.40
N ALA A 223 6.48 4.53 -15.60
CA ALA A 223 5.53 5.07 -14.65
C ALA A 223 4.22 4.29 -14.72
N LYS A 224 3.48 4.23 -13.60
CA LYS A 224 2.15 3.64 -13.52
C LYS A 224 1.14 4.72 -13.18
N ILE A 225 0.03 4.75 -13.92
CA ILE A 225 -1.08 5.67 -13.68
C ILE A 225 -2.19 4.89 -12.99
N HIS A 226 -2.80 5.50 -12.00
CA HIS A 226 -3.92 4.94 -11.25
C HIS A 226 -5.10 5.89 -11.32
N ILE A 227 -6.29 5.36 -11.58
CA ILE A 227 -7.56 6.06 -11.52
C ILE A 227 -8.48 5.22 -10.66
N GLY A 228 -9.07 5.85 -9.65
CA GLY A 228 -9.95 5.18 -8.71
C GLY A 228 -11.24 5.95 -8.46
N ASN A 229 -12.27 5.25 -8.07
CA ASN A 229 -13.56 5.80 -7.69
C ASN A 229 -14.05 5.16 -6.40
N HIS A 230 -14.57 5.98 -5.49
CA HIS A 230 -15.23 5.55 -4.27
C HIS A 230 -16.62 6.19 -4.22
N PHE A 231 -17.63 5.36 -4.32
CA PHE A 231 -19.04 5.72 -4.19
C PHE A 231 -19.54 5.29 -2.82
N ASN A 232 -20.04 6.24 -2.03
CA ASN A 232 -20.59 6.01 -0.71
C ASN A 232 -22.06 6.43 -0.68
N TRP A 233 -22.92 5.50 -0.27
CA TRP A 233 -24.34 5.72 -0.04
C TRP A 233 -24.76 5.11 1.28
N ASN A 234 -25.02 5.95 2.27
CA ASN A 234 -25.33 5.53 3.64
C ASN A 234 -24.28 4.57 4.21
N ARG A 235 -24.63 3.29 4.32
CA ARG A 235 -23.77 2.21 4.85
C ARG A 235 -23.04 1.42 3.77
N ILE A 236 -23.32 1.70 2.50
CA ILE A 236 -22.77 0.96 1.36
C ILE A 236 -21.64 1.77 0.76
N ASN A 237 -20.53 1.10 0.52
CA ASN A 237 -19.37 1.63 -0.19
C ASN A 237 -19.09 0.76 -1.42
N LEU A 238 -18.96 1.39 -2.56
CA LEU A 238 -18.51 0.74 -3.79
C LEU A 238 -17.18 1.37 -4.21
N TYR A 239 -16.25 0.52 -4.56
CA TYR A 239 -14.92 0.91 -5.00
C TYR A 239 -14.68 0.37 -6.40
N SER A 240 -14.05 1.15 -7.25
CA SER A 240 -13.58 0.69 -8.55
C SER A 240 -12.29 1.40 -8.92
N GLY A 241 -11.47 0.76 -9.73
CA GLY A 241 -10.22 1.34 -10.14
C GLY A 241 -9.63 0.71 -11.38
N ILE A 242 -8.78 1.49 -12.03
CA ILE A 242 -7.97 1.06 -13.15
C ILE A 242 -6.55 1.54 -12.90
N SER A 243 -5.59 0.70 -13.18
CA SER A 243 -4.19 1.09 -13.19
C SER A 243 -3.50 0.62 -14.47
N SER A 244 -2.68 1.47 -15.04
CA SER A 244 -2.01 1.20 -16.31
C SER A 244 -0.54 1.56 -16.24
N SER A 245 0.29 0.68 -16.77
CA SER A 245 1.70 0.90 -17.09
C SER A 245 1.93 0.54 -18.56
N LYS A 246 3.17 0.65 -19.04
CA LYS A 246 3.49 0.35 -20.45
C LYS A 246 3.00 -1.05 -20.88
N ASP A 247 3.13 -2.04 -20.00
CA ASP A 247 2.97 -3.46 -20.37
C ASP A 247 1.79 -4.14 -19.63
N VAL A 248 1.17 -3.47 -18.66
CA VAL A 248 0.16 -4.08 -17.79
C VAL A 248 -1.01 -3.12 -17.58
N LEU A 249 -2.21 -3.62 -17.85
CA LEU A 249 -3.48 -2.98 -17.50
C LEU A 249 -4.17 -3.82 -16.43
N GLU A 250 -4.63 -3.18 -15.38
CA GLU A 250 -5.34 -3.83 -14.28
C GLU A 250 -6.62 -3.07 -13.99
N SER A 251 -7.68 -3.80 -13.71
CA SER A 251 -8.95 -3.28 -13.22
C SER A 251 -9.26 -3.86 -11.85
N SER A 252 -9.99 -3.14 -11.04
CA SER A 252 -10.33 -3.57 -9.68
C SER A 252 -11.72 -3.12 -9.28
N ILE A 253 -12.33 -3.88 -8.37
CA ILE A 253 -13.65 -3.59 -7.81
C ILE A 253 -13.66 -3.98 -6.33
N GLY A 254 -14.49 -3.32 -5.54
CA GLY A 254 -14.71 -3.68 -4.15
C GLY A 254 -16.08 -3.24 -3.66
N PHE A 255 -16.53 -3.96 -2.66
CA PHE A 255 -17.78 -3.71 -1.96
C PHE A 255 -17.55 -3.64 -0.46
N GLY A 256 -18.13 -2.64 0.19
CA GLY A 256 -17.99 -2.42 1.62
C GLY A 256 -19.32 -2.12 2.31
N LEU A 257 -19.43 -2.57 3.55
CA LEU A 257 -20.53 -2.29 4.46
C LEU A 257 -20.00 -1.66 5.75
N PHE A 258 -20.63 -0.56 6.17
CA PHE A 258 -20.38 0.07 7.45
C PHE A 258 -21.52 -0.23 8.42
N LEU A 259 -21.23 -0.96 9.48
CA LEU A 259 -22.19 -1.46 10.46
C LEU A 259 -21.86 -0.88 11.85
N SER A 260 -22.33 0.31 12.14
CA SER A 260 -22.11 0.98 13.44
C SER A 260 -20.63 1.16 13.78
N ARG A 261 -20.00 0.14 14.38
CA ARG A 261 -18.58 0.16 14.77
C ARG A 261 -17.69 -0.69 13.88
N PHE A 262 -18.28 -1.47 12.98
CA PHE A 262 -17.56 -2.35 12.07
C PHE A 262 -17.65 -1.84 10.64
N GLU A 263 -16.56 -1.92 9.94
CA GLU A 263 -16.51 -1.78 8.50
C GLU A 263 -15.92 -3.06 7.91
N VAL A 264 -16.62 -3.67 6.98
CA VAL A 264 -16.17 -4.86 6.25
C VAL A 264 -16.11 -4.51 4.78
N VAL A 265 -14.97 -4.75 4.16
CA VAL A 265 -14.76 -4.50 2.73
C VAL A 265 -14.14 -5.72 2.08
N TYR A 266 -14.62 -6.07 0.90
CA TYR A 266 -14.04 -7.10 0.07
C TYR A 266 -13.61 -6.50 -1.26
N GLY A 267 -12.40 -6.84 -1.71
CA GLY A 267 -11.81 -6.31 -2.94
C GLY A 267 -11.23 -7.38 -3.83
N LEU A 268 -11.37 -7.17 -5.14
CA LEU A 268 -10.85 -8.00 -6.22
C LEU A 268 -10.06 -7.17 -7.22
N ARG A 269 -9.08 -7.79 -7.87
CA ARG A 269 -8.30 -7.18 -8.93
C ARG A 269 -8.11 -8.15 -10.09
N PHE A 270 -8.22 -7.64 -11.30
CA PHE A 270 -8.08 -8.37 -12.54
C PHE A 270 -6.94 -7.76 -13.34
N GLY A 271 -5.98 -8.57 -13.77
CA GLY A 271 -4.86 -8.15 -14.61
C GLY A 271 -5.00 -8.64 -16.04
N SER A 272 -4.39 -7.94 -16.97
CA SER A 272 -4.37 -8.32 -18.39
C SER A 272 -3.52 -9.57 -18.70
N GLN A 273 -2.70 -10.03 -17.73
CA GLN A 273 -1.76 -11.13 -17.93
C GLN A 273 -2.27 -12.51 -17.48
N ASN A 274 -3.51 -12.57 -16.96
CA ASN A 274 -4.17 -13.81 -16.51
C ASN A 274 -3.36 -14.69 -15.53
N ILE A 275 -2.65 -14.02 -14.58
CA ILE A 275 -1.81 -14.67 -13.55
C ILE A 275 -2.58 -14.94 -12.24
N GLY A 276 -3.91 -14.97 -12.27
CA GLY A 276 -4.73 -15.13 -11.08
C GLY A 276 -5.46 -13.84 -10.67
N ILE A 277 -6.34 -13.95 -9.68
CA ILE A 277 -7.20 -12.87 -9.20
C ILE A 277 -6.84 -12.57 -7.74
N PRO A 278 -6.02 -11.53 -7.47
CA PRO A 278 -5.82 -11.03 -6.12
C PRO A 278 -7.13 -10.65 -5.44
N GLN A 279 -7.28 -11.07 -4.18
CA GLN A 279 -8.46 -10.78 -3.39
C GLN A 279 -8.10 -10.54 -1.93
N ILE A 280 -8.78 -9.57 -1.32
CA ILE A 280 -8.54 -9.19 0.07
C ILE A 280 -9.89 -8.91 0.75
N ILE A 281 -10.03 -9.39 1.98
CA ILE A 281 -11.06 -8.96 2.91
C ILE A 281 -10.43 -8.10 3.99
N SER A 282 -11.09 -6.99 4.31
CA SER A 282 -10.68 -6.04 5.35
C SER A 282 -11.79 -5.87 6.37
N ILE A 283 -11.43 -5.91 7.63
CA ILE A 283 -12.32 -5.64 8.76
C ILE A 283 -11.70 -4.53 9.58
N ARG A 284 -12.48 -3.49 9.86
CA ARG A 284 -12.09 -2.43 10.80
C ARG A 284 -13.09 -2.35 11.94
N PHE A 285 -12.57 -2.18 13.14
CA PHE A 285 -13.33 -1.97 14.35
C PHE A 285 -12.99 -0.62 14.96
N LEU A 286 -14.03 0.18 15.29
CA LEU A 286 -13.91 1.44 16.01
C LEU A 286 -14.10 1.18 17.52
N MET A 287 -13.07 1.50 18.27
CA MET A 287 -13.12 1.37 19.74
C MET A 287 -14.00 2.46 20.35
N SER A 288 -14.57 2.18 21.50
CA SER A 288 -15.40 3.13 22.26
C SER A 288 -14.56 4.15 22.99
#